data_133a1d75cc0c0004aad5bffab4a2f8b3
#
_entry.id   133a1d75cc0c0004aad5bffab4a2f8b3
#
_cell.length_a   1.000
_cell.length_b   1.000
_cell.length_c   1.000
_cell.angle_alpha   90.00
_cell.angle_beta   90.00
_cell.angle_gamma   90.00
#
_symmetry.space_group_name_H-M   'P 1'
#
loop_
_entity.id
_entity.type
_entity.pdbx_description
1 polymer ?
#
loop_
_entity_poly.entity_id
_entity_poly.type
_entity_poly.pdbx_seq_one_letter_code
_entity_poly.pdbx_strand_id
1 'polypeptide(L)'
;IMVDITHENNSLRIAIAKAVVAVSKPETILALENKTVPKGDVFEMAKTAGLFAAKRTADMIPDCHPLPIEYTKISYEISGLEVSIFVEIKTIYKTGVEVEAMHAASVVALTFYDMLKPIDKKIEIKNIKLLEKKGGKSDKNDRFDKPIKTSVLVCSDSISEGKKEDFSGKIILEKLKTEPVEICNYDIIPDGVGSIQNQIAKYISNKIEL
;
A
#
# COMPACT_ATOMS: atom_id res chain seq x y z
N ILE A 1 10.73 18.12 4.58
CA ILE A 1 11.38 17.60 3.35
C ILE A 1 10.75 16.27 3.01
N MET A 2 10.22 16.15 1.81
CA MET A 2 9.64 14.91 1.29
C MET A 2 10.69 13.78 1.28
N VAL A 3 10.32 12.59 1.75
CA VAL A 3 11.23 11.44 1.83
C VAL A 3 11.59 10.95 0.43
N ASP A 4 12.88 10.65 0.19
CA ASP A 4 13.31 10.07 -1.08
C ASP A 4 12.87 8.60 -1.18
N ILE A 5 12.03 8.31 -2.19
CA ILE A 5 11.54 6.97 -2.51
C ILE A 5 11.98 6.49 -3.90
N THR A 6 12.94 7.17 -4.53
CA THR A 6 13.37 6.82 -5.90
C THR A 6 13.94 5.42 -6.00
N HIS A 7 14.58 4.93 -4.92
CA HIS A 7 15.18 3.61 -4.80
C HIS A 7 14.21 2.51 -4.36
N GLU A 8 12.98 2.86 -3.96
CA GLU A 8 11.98 1.88 -3.52
C GLU A 8 11.33 1.16 -4.70
N ASN A 9 10.95 -0.09 -4.47
CA ASN A 9 10.22 -0.91 -5.45
C ASN A 9 8.71 -0.68 -5.33
N ASN A 10 8.01 -0.83 -6.46
CA ASN A 10 6.57 -0.87 -6.47
C ASN A 10 6.07 -2.14 -5.77
N SER A 11 5.13 -1.98 -4.85
CA SER A 11 4.44 -3.08 -4.20
C SER A 11 2.99 -2.71 -3.91
N LEU A 12 2.13 -3.70 -3.70
CA LEU A 12 0.75 -3.46 -3.30
C LEU A 12 0.73 -2.74 -1.96
N ARG A 13 0.00 -1.63 -1.90
CA ARG A 13 -0.22 -0.81 -0.71
C ARG A 13 -1.71 -0.76 -0.43
N ILE A 14 -2.09 -1.06 0.79
CA ILE A 14 -3.47 -1.01 1.27
C ILE A 14 -3.49 -0.20 2.55
N ALA A 15 -4.48 0.69 2.67
CA ALA A 15 -4.76 1.37 3.92
C ALA A 15 -6.26 1.47 4.15
N ILE A 16 -6.69 1.28 5.39
CA ILE A 16 -8.08 1.47 5.83
C ILE A 16 -8.07 2.49 6.96
N ALA A 17 -8.77 3.60 6.73
CA ALA A 17 -9.00 4.62 7.75
C ALA A 17 -10.47 4.62 8.21
N LYS A 18 -10.69 5.05 9.45
CA LYS A 18 -12.01 5.25 10.04
C LYS A 18 -12.15 6.67 10.53
N ALA A 19 -13.31 7.28 10.27
CA ALA A 19 -13.78 8.48 10.97
C ALA A 19 -15.11 8.19 11.65
N VAL A 20 -15.44 8.91 12.70
CA VAL A 20 -16.72 8.81 13.40
C VAL A 20 -17.34 10.18 13.53
N VAL A 21 -18.58 10.32 13.03
CA VAL A 21 -19.40 11.51 13.18
C VAL A 21 -20.56 11.18 14.15
N ALA A 22 -20.65 11.91 15.22
CA ALA A 22 -21.76 11.81 16.18
C ALA A 22 -22.78 12.94 15.92
N VAL A 23 -24.04 12.58 15.82
CA VAL A 23 -25.17 13.51 15.78
C VAL A 23 -25.81 13.64 17.17
N SER A 24 -26.57 14.70 17.40
CA SER A 24 -27.10 14.97 18.74
C SER A 24 -28.48 14.42 19.01
N LYS A 25 -29.18 13.92 17.97
CA LYS A 25 -30.59 13.49 18.09
C LYS A 25 -30.95 12.43 17.05
N PRO A 26 -31.92 11.54 17.38
CA PRO A 26 -32.35 10.46 16.47
C PRO A 26 -32.96 10.97 15.16
N GLU A 27 -33.60 12.12 15.17
CA GLU A 27 -34.24 12.70 13.98
C GLU A 27 -33.20 13.03 12.89
N THR A 28 -31.98 13.32 13.28
CA THR A 28 -30.86 13.53 12.32
C THR A 28 -30.49 12.22 11.63
N ILE A 29 -30.45 11.10 12.34
CA ILE A 29 -30.25 9.78 11.75
C ILE A 29 -31.40 9.42 10.80
N LEU A 30 -32.63 9.61 11.23
CA LEU A 30 -33.81 9.37 10.37
C LEU A 30 -33.78 10.22 9.10
N ALA A 31 -33.36 11.49 9.19
CA ALA A 31 -33.21 12.36 8.02
C ALA A 31 -32.11 11.86 7.06
N LEU A 32 -31.01 11.31 7.58
CA LEU A 32 -29.95 10.67 6.78
C LEU A 32 -30.50 9.44 6.03
N GLU A 33 -31.14 8.52 6.75
CA GLU A 33 -31.67 7.26 6.18
C GLU A 33 -32.74 7.51 5.13
N ASN A 34 -33.66 8.46 5.41
CA ASN A 34 -34.74 8.83 4.51
C ASN A 34 -34.33 9.83 3.42
N LYS A 35 -33.07 10.28 3.38
CA LYS A 35 -32.54 11.25 2.40
C LYS A 35 -33.33 12.59 2.40
N THR A 36 -33.82 13.02 3.54
CA THR A 36 -34.61 14.25 3.71
C THR A 36 -33.80 15.44 4.21
N VAL A 37 -32.45 15.33 4.21
CA VAL A 37 -31.57 16.43 4.58
C VAL A 37 -31.72 17.56 3.55
N PRO A 38 -31.88 18.85 3.96
CA PRO A 38 -32.11 19.96 3.04
C PRO A 38 -31.02 20.16 1.97
N LYS A 39 -29.79 19.77 2.25
CA LYS A 39 -28.66 19.86 1.30
C LYS A 39 -28.56 18.66 0.35
N GLY A 40 -29.47 17.70 0.41
CA GLY A 40 -29.51 16.53 -0.47
C GLY A 40 -28.97 15.24 0.17
N ASP A 41 -28.61 14.27 -0.65
CA ASP A 41 -28.12 12.96 -0.20
C ASP A 41 -26.70 13.09 0.37
N VAL A 42 -26.61 12.99 1.70
CA VAL A 42 -25.35 13.16 2.45
C VAL A 42 -24.34 12.07 2.10
N PHE A 43 -24.79 10.81 1.96
CA PHE A 43 -23.90 9.70 1.68
C PHE A 43 -23.26 9.81 0.30
N GLU A 44 -24.02 10.16 -0.73
CA GLU A 44 -23.47 10.29 -2.09
C GLU A 44 -22.60 11.54 -2.23
N MET A 45 -22.96 12.65 -1.60
CA MET A 45 -22.13 13.87 -1.61
C MET A 45 -20.81 13.63 -0.87
N ALA A 46 -20.86 13.04 0.30
CA ALA A 46 -19.69 12.75 1.12
C ALA A 46 -18.76 11.73 0.45
N LYS A 47 -19.32 10.70 -0.20
CA LYS A 47 -18.56 9.73 -1.00
C LYS A 47 -17.83 10.43 -2.15
N THR A 48 -18.53 11.31 -2.88
CA THR A 48 -17.92 12.09 -3.97
C THR A 48 -16.76 12.95 -3.46
N ALA A 49 -16.97 13.67 -2.36
CA ALA A 49 -15.94 14.50 -1.74
C ALA A 49 -14.73 13.67 -1.29
N GLY A 50 -14.95 12.49 -0.68
CA GLY A 50 -13.90 11.57 -0.27
C GLY A 50 -13.09 11.01 -1.44
N LEU A 51 -13.73 10.70 -2.56
CA LEU A 51 -13.05 10.25 -3.78
C LEU A 51 -12.13 11.36 -4.35
N PHE A 52 -12.56 12.61 -4.33
CA PHE A 52 -11.71 13.73 -4.72
C PHE A 52 -10.56 13.94 -3.74
N ALA A 53 -10.83 13.86 -2.43
CA ALA A 53 -9.81 14.02 -1.40
C ALA A 53 -8.71 12.97 -1.53
N ALA A 54 -9.07 11.70 -1.68
CA ALA A 54 -8.09 10.62 -1.90
C ALA A 54 -7.13 10.92 -3.05
N LYS A 55 -7.67 11.38 -4.19
CA LYS A 55 -6.89 11.66 -5.41
C LYS A 55 -6.06 12.95 -5.35
N ARG A 56 -6.35 13.84 -4.40
CA ARG A 56 -5.73 15.16 -4.28
C ARG A 56 -5.00 15.36 -2.96
N THR A 57 -4.61 14.29 -2.30
CA THR A 57 -3.93 14.38 -1.00
C THR A 57 -2.63 15.15 -1.10
N ALA A 58 -1.83 14.91 -2.13
CA ALA A 58 -0.58 15.62 -2.34
C ALA A 58 -0.73 17.13 -2.60
N ASP A 59 -1.91 17.57 -3.07
CA ASP A 59 -2.20 19.01 -3.24
C ASP A 59 -2.42 19.73 -1.88
N MET A 60 -2.78 18.98 -0.84
CA MET A 60 -3.17 19.50 0.47
C MET A 60 -2.12 19.22 1.55
N ILE A 61 -1.40 18.11 1.45
CA ILE A 61 -0.41 17.67 2.45
C ILE A 61 0.99 17.83 1.83
N PRO A 62 1.77 18.85 2.26
CA PRO A 62 2.96 19.32 1.53
C PRO A 62 4.03 18.27 1.26
N ASP A 63 4.27 17.36 2.20
CA ASP A 63 5.31 16.32 2.08
C ASP A 63 4.74 14.95 1.62
N CYS A 64 3.46 14.90 1.23
CA CYS A 64 2.86 13.68 0.68
C CYS A 64 3.23 13.52 -0.81
N HIS A 65 3.68 12.33 -1.18
CA HIS A 65 4.04 12.05 -2.57
C HIS A 65 2.80 12.01 -3.47
N PRO A 66 2.83 12.61 -4.66
CA PRO A 66 1.80 12.40 -5.66
C PRO A 66 1.87 10.95 -6.14
N LEU A 67 0.80 10.20 -5.92
CA LEU A 67 0.74 8.80 -6.30
C LEU A 67 -0.61 8.46 -6.97
N PRO A 68 -0.65 7.45 -7.86
CA PRO A 68 -1.87 7.00 -8.49
C PRO A 68 -2.76 6.26 -7.48
N ILE A 69 -4.02 6.67 -7.37
CA ILE A 69 -5.01 5.91 -6.62
C ILE A 69 -5.73 4.97 -7.58
N GLU A 70 -5.58 3.65 -7.37
CA GLU A 70 -6.16 2.62 -8.24
C GLU A 70 -7.47 2.08 -7.72
N TYR A 71 -7.68 2.17 -6.39
CA TYR A 71 -8.93 1.72 -5.77
C TYR A 71 -9.25 2.59 -4.55
N THR A 72 -10.53 2.99 -4.45
CA THR A 72 -11.08 3.64 -3.26
C THR A 72 -12.48 3.09 -3.00
N LYS A 73 -12.72 2.59 -1.77
CA LYS A 73 -14.03 2.20 -1.28
C LYS A 73 -14.36 3.03 -0.06
N ILE A 74 -15.54 3.64 -0.06
CA ILE A 74 -16.09 4.37 1.09
C ILE A 74 -17.38 3.68 1.49
N SER A 75 -17.47 3.30 2.77
CA SER A 75 -18.64 2.65 3.34
C SER A 75 -19.00 3.26 4.69
N TYR A 76 -20.24 3.06 5.11
CA TYR A 76 -20.83 3.68 6.28
C TYR A 76 -21.52 2.63 7.14
N GLU A 77 -21.44 2.81 8.46
CA GLU A 77 -22.18 2.04 9.44
C GLU A 77 -22.83 3.01 10.43
N ILE A 78 -24.13 2.85 10.67
CA ILE A 78 -24.87 3.64 11.64
C ILE A 78 -25.08 2.79 12.89
N SER A 79 -24.71 3.34 14.04
CA SER A 79 -24.93 2.71 15.35
C SER A 79 -25.38 3.77 16.35
N GLY A 80 -26.65 3.72 16.73
CA GLY A 80 -27.25 4.73 17.59
C GLY A 80 -27.18 6.12 16.97
N LEU A 81 -26.46 7.03 17.61
CA LEU A 81 -26.25 8.40 17.14
C LEU A 81 -24.91 8.60 16.43
N GLU A 82 -24.22 7.55 16.07
CA GLU A 82 -22.93 7.62 15.41
C GLU A 82 -22.96 7.05 14.00
N VAL A 83 -22.30 7.75 13.08
CA VAL A 83 -22.00 7.28 11.74
C VAL A 83 -20.51 6.98 11.67
N SER A 84 -20.16 5.71 11.56
CA SER A 84 -18.79 5.25 11.27
C SER A 84 -18.56 5.27 9.77
N ILE A 85 -17.50 5.90 9.35
CA ILE A 85 -17.06 6.08 7.97
C ILE A 85 -15.79 5.25 7.80
N PHE A 86 -15.75 4.37 6.82
CA PHE A 86 -14.58 3.57 6.48
C PHE A 86 -14.11 3.92 5.08
N VAL A 87 -12.82 4.18 4.94
CA VAL A 87 -12.18 4.47 3.66
C VAL A 87 -11.05 3.48 3.44
N GLU A 88 -11.21 2.63 2.43
CA GLU A 88 -10.18 1.69 1.97
C GLU A 88 -9.56 2.22 0.68
N ILE A 89 -8.22 2.32 0.64
CA ILE A 89 -7.45 2.74 -0.54
C ILE A 89 -6.43 1.67 -0.89
N LYS A 90 -6.26 1.41 -2.20
CA LYS A 90 -5.22 0.52 -2.72
C LYS A 90 -4.51 1.16 -3.91
N THR A 91 -3.23 0.86 -3.99
CA THR A 91 -2.38 1.19 -5.15
C THR A 91 -1.19 0.23 -5.23
N ILE A 92 -0.55 0.18 -6.39
CA ILE A 92 0.78 -0.43 -6.55
C ILE A 92 1.78 0.71 -6.72
N TYR A 93 2.48 1.02 -5.63
CA TYR A 93 3.42 2.14 -5.64
C TYR A 93 4.57 1.97 -4.64
N LYS A 94 5.50 2.91 -4.66
CA LYS A 94 6.73 2.92 -3.85
C LYS A 94 6.51 3.28 -2.39
N THR A 95 5.40 3.96 -2.05
CA THR A 95 5.06 4.40 -0.70
C THR A 95 3.64 3.98 -0.32
N GLY A 96 3.32 4.00 0.97
CA GLY A 96 2.00 3.65 1.49
C GLY A 96 0.94 4.72 1.18
N VAL A 97 -0.34 4.37 1.41
CA VAL A 97 -1.53 5.20 1.11
C VAL A 97 -2.31 5.56 2.38
N GLU A 98 -1.62 5.58 3.53
CA GLU A 98 -2.24 5.85 4.83
C GLU A 98 -2.77 7.27 4.93
N VAL A 99 -2.01 8.24 4.40
CA VAL A 99 -2.37 9.65 4.44
C VAL A 99 -3.57 9.92 3.52
N GLU A 100 -3.62 9.29 2.36
CA GLU A 100 -4.74 9.35 1.43
C GLU A 100 -6.03 8.81 2.06
N ALA A 101 -5.94 7.68 2.75
CA ALA A 101 -7.09 7.07 3.43
C ALA A 101 -7.59 7.96 4.58
N MET A 102 -6.70 8.49 5.41
CA MET A 102 -7.04 9.38 6.52
C MET A 102 -7.57 10.73 6.03
N HIS A 103 -6.97 11.32 5.00
CA HIS A 103 -7.41 12.57 4.40
C HIS A 103 -8.82 12.42 3.81
N ALA A 104 -9.06 11.35 3.03
CA ALA A 104 -10.39 11.07 2.49
C ALA A 104 -11.42 10.89 3.61
N ALA A 105 -11.11 10.13 4.67
CA ALA A 105 -12.01 9.96 5.82
C ALA A 105 -12.31 11.30 6.52
N SER A 106 -11.31 12.19 6.62
CA SER A 106 -11.47 13.54 7.18
C SER A 106 -12.44 14.38 6.37
N VAL A 107 -12.26 14.39 5.05
CA VAL A 107 -13.12 15.19 4.14
C VAL A 107 -14.54 14.62 4.10
N VAL A 108 -14.71 13.29 4.12
CA VAL A 108 -16.02 12.65 4.25
C VAL A 108 -16.72 13.11 5.54
N ALA A 109 -16.05 13.02 6.69
CA ALA A 109 -16.60 13.42 7.98
C ALA A 109 -16.97 14.91 8.01
N LEU A 110 -16.12 15.78 7.45
CA LEU A 110 -16.38 17.21 7.35
C LEU A 110 -17.57 17.51 6.42
N THR A 111 -17.77 16.72 5.37
CA THR A 111 -18.92 16.83 4.47
C THR A 111 -20.22 16.44 5.20
N PHE A 112 -20.21 15.39 6.02
CA PHE A 112 -21.33 15.06 6.89
C PHE A 112 -21.67 16.24 7.81
N TYR A 113 -20.69 16.81 8.49
CA TYR A 113 -20.86 17.97 9.35
C TYR A 113 -21.49 19.15 8.58
N ASP A 114 -20.95 19.52 7.43
CA ASP A 114 -21.44 20.65 6.64
C ASP A 114 -22.89 20.45 6.19
N MET A 115 -23.21 19.24 5.74
CA MET A 115 -24.55 18.95 5.22
C MET A 115 -25.61 18.84 6.32
N LEU A 116 -25.23 18.35 7.50
CA LEU A 116 -26.16 18.13 8.62
C LEU A 116 -26.33 19.35 9.54
N LYS A 117 -25.38 20.29 9.56
CA LYS A 117 -25.42 21.47 10.44
C LYS A 117 -26.71 22.33 10.33
N PRO A 118 -27.48 22.34 9.21
CA PRO A 118 -28.76 23.06 9.18
C PRO A 118 -29.83 22.43 10.08
N ILE A 119 -29.79 21.13 10.30
CA ILE A 119 -30.79 20.38 11.08
C ILE A 119 -30.29 19.93 12.45
N ASP A 120 -28.99 19.90 12.68
CA ASP A 120 -28.33 19.53 13.94
C ASP A 120 -27.13 20.45 14.21
N LYS A 121 -27.14 21.17 15.34
CA LYS A 121 -26.10 22.14 15.69
C LYS A 121 -25.00 21.57 16.60
N LYS A 122 -25.17 20.33 17.08
CA LYS A 122 -24.25 19.69 18.05
C LYS A 122 -23.57 18.45 17.47
N ILE A 123 -23.27 18.50 16.17
CA ILE A 123 -22.55 17.41 15.48
C ILE A 123 -21.07 17.47 15.88
N GLU A 124 -20.50 16.32 16.15
CA GLU A 124 -19.08 16.17 16.48
C GLU A 124 -18.38 15.19 15.54
N ILE A 125 -17.19 15.54 15.09
CA ILE A 125 -16.26 14.57 14.49
C ILE A 125 -15.38 14.06 15.64
N LYS A 126 -15.67 12.83 16.11
CA LYS A 126 -15.05 12.30 17.33
C LYS A 126 -13.61 11.85 17.16
N ASN A 127 -13.32 11.14 16.08
CA ASN A 127 -11.99 10.66 15.80
C ASN A 127 -11.80 10.38 14.30
N ILE A 128 -10.54 10.40 13.90
CA ILE A 128 -10.07 9.94 12.61
C ILE A 128 -8.81 9.12 12.89
N LYS A 129 -8.79 7.86 12.46
CA LYS A 129 -7.66 6.97 12.72
C LYS A 129 -7.41 5.99 11.58
N LEU A 130 -6.16 5.60 11.44
CA LEU A 130 -5.77 4.46 10.64
C LEU A 130 -6.18 3.18 11.37
N LEU A 131 -6.88 2.26 10.68
CA LEU A 131 -7.24 0.95 11.21
C LEU A 131 -6.28 -0.13 10.76
N GLU A 132 -5.92 -0.08 9.49
CA GLU A 132 -5.11 -1.12 8.85
C GLU A 132 -4.16 -0.49 7.82
N LYS A 133 -2.99 -1.08 7.74
CA LYS A 133 -1.99 -0.80 6.72
C LYS A 133 -1.36 -2.12 6.30
N LYS A 134 -1.24 -2.34 4.99
CA LYS A 134 -0.53 -3.48 4.40
C LYS A 134 0.37 -3.02 3.27
N GLY A 135 1.49 -3.71 3.12
CA GLY A 135 2.50 -3.47 2.09
C GLY A 135 3.69 -2.66 2.58
N GLY A 136 4.81 -2.82 1.87
CA GLY A 136 6.08 -2.19 2.20
C GLY A 136 7.03 -3.07 3.03
N LYS A 137 8.15 -2.48 3.44
CA LYS A 137 9.22 -3.20 4.15
C LYS A 137 8.77 -3.79 5.49
N SER A 138 7.81 -3.17 6.16
CA SER A 138 7.29 -3.63 7.45
C SER A 138 6.47 -4.93 7.37
N ASP A 139 5.93 -5.27 6.19
CA ASP A 139 5.15 -6.50 5.99
C ASP A 139 5.98 -7.63 5.38
N LYS A 140 7.19 -7.32 4.90
CA LYS A 140 8.16 -8.32 4.46
C LYS A 140 8.84 -8.96 5.67
N ASN A 141 8.07 -9.61 6.51
CA ASN A 141 8.57 -10.53 7.52
C ASN A 141 8.47 -11.96 6.99
N ASP A 142 9.05 -12.22 5.81
CA ASP A 142 9.37 -13.60 5.41
C ASP A 142 10.45 -14.10 6.37
N ARG A 143 9.99 -14.52 7.55
CA ARG A 143 10.84 -15.19 8.53
C ARG A 143 10.91 -16.64 8.13
N PHE A 144 11.98 -16.97 7.45
CA PHE A 144 12.37 -18.36 7.30
C PHE A 144 13.03 -18.83 8.60
N ASP A 145 12.73 -20.04 9.06
CA ASP A 145 13.37 -20.63 10.26
C ASP A 145 14.88 -20.76 10.09
N LYS A 146 15.33 -20.83 8.84
CA LYS A 146 16.75 -20.86 8.43
C LYS A 146 16.92 -20.02 7.15
N PRO A 147 18.10 -19.40 6.96
CA PRO A 147 18.41 -18.79 5.67
C PRO A 147 18.28 -19.79 4.53
N ILE A 148 17.66 -19.38 3.41
CA ILE A 148 17.53 -20.23 2.22
C ILE A 148 18.88 -20.34 1.51
N LYS A 149 19.35 -21.55 1.30
CA LYS A 149 20.60 -21.80 0.54
C LYS A 149 20.41 -21.42 -0.92
N THR A 150 21.12 -20.40 -1.33
CA THR A 150 20.91 -19.74 -2.63
C THR A 150 22.21 -19.76 -3.44
N SER A 151 22.08 -19.94 -4.76
CA SER A 151 23.20 -19.79 -5.68
C SER A 151 22.83 -18.88 -6.84
N VAL A 152 23.78 -18.06 -7.28
CA VAL A 152 23.62 -17.18 -8.44
C VAL A 152 24.39 -17.79 -9.59
N LEU A 153 23.69 -18.07 -10.69
CA LEU A 153 24.26 -18.60 -11.93
C LEU A 153 24.08 -17.59 -13.05
N VAL A 154 25.20 -17.18 -13.63
CA VAL A 154 25.25 -16.31 -14.81
C VAL A 154 25.61 -17.14 -16.03
N CYS A 155 24.74 -17.18 -17.02
CA CYS A 155 24.95 -17.89 -18.28
C CYS A 155 25.30 -16.85 -19.36
N SER A 156 26.55 -16.86 -19.81
CA SER A 156 27.02 -15.95 -20.86
C SER A 156 28.37 -16.37 -21.40
N ASP A 157 28.48 -16.60 -22.70
CA ASP A 157 29.74 -16.91 -23.37
C ASP A 157 30.77 -15.80 -23.22
N SER A 158 30.37 -14.56 -23.44
CA SER A 158 31.29 -13.41 -23.40
C SER A 158 31.85 -13.10 -22.02
N ILE A 159 31.06 -13.40 -20.96
CA ILE A 159 31.52 -13.18 -19.58
C ILE A 159 32.37 -14.37 -19.11
N SER A 160 31.95 -15.60 -19.43
CA SER A 160 32.71 -16.82 -19.08
C SER A 160 34.07 -16.87 -19.71
N GLU A 161 34.24 -16.29 -20.91
CA GLU A 161 35.51 -16.13 -21.60
C GLU A 161 36.35 -14.90 -21.15
N GLY A 162 35.85 -14.12 -20.20
CA GLY A 162 36.53 -12.92 -19.69
C GLY A 162 36.50 -11.71 -20.64
N LYS A 163 35.73 -11.74 -21.71
CA LYS A 163 35.62 -10.65 -22.70
C LYS A 163 34.78 -9.46 -22.18
N LYS A 164 33.88 -9.70 -21.22
CA LYS A 164 33.01 -8.71 -20.58
C LYS A 164 32.96 -8.91 -19.08
N GLU A 165 32.74 -7.82 -18.36
CA GLU A 165 32.50 -7.87 -16.91
C GLU A 165 31.01 -8.20 -16.62
N ASP A 166 30.78 -9.01 -15.57
CA ASP A 166 29.43 -9.32 -15.12
C ASP A 166 28.90 -8.24 -14.17
N PHE A 167 28.01 -7.40 -14.66
CA PHE A 167 27.30 -6.41 -13.86
C PHE A 167 26.01 -6.99 -13.29
N SER A 168 25.33 -7.86 -14.04
CA SER A 168 24.02 -8.40 -13.66
C SER A 168 24.08 -9.29 -12.43
N GLY A 169 25.00 -10.26 -12.42
CA GLY A 169 25.19 -11.16 -11.30
C GLY A 169 25.65 -10.42 -10.05
N LYS A 170 26.54 -9.42 -10.20
CA LYS A 170 26.97 -8.57 -9.08
C LYS A 170 25.81 -7.79 -8.46
N ILE A 171 24.89 -7.22 -9.27
CA ILE A 171 23.70 -6.54 -8.79
C ILE A 171 22.76 -7.50 -8.05
N ILE A 172 22.59 -8.73 -8.58
CA ILE A 172 21.79 -9.77 -7.92
C ILE A 172 22.38 -10.10 -6.54
N LEU A 173 23.71 -10.32 -6.47
CA LEU A 173 24.39 -10.60 -5.21
C LEU A 173 24.19 -9.48 -4.18
N GLU A 174 24.34 -8.23 -4.59
CA GLU A 174 24.12 -7.08 -3.68
C GLU A 174 22.69 -7.02 -3.16
N LYS A 175 21.69 -7.32 -3.99
CA LYS A 175 20.29 -7.39 -3.57
C LYS A 175 20.02 -8.55 -2.62
N LEU A 176 20.62 -9.71 -2.87
CA LEU A 176 20.45 -10.89 -2.02
C LEU A 176 21.05 -10.71 -0.61
N LYS A 177 22.06 -9.86 -0.42
CA LYS A 177 22.63 -9.56 0.89
C LYS A 177 21.63 -8.96 1.88
N THR A 178 20.55 -8.36 1.40
CA THR A 178 19.51 -7.77 2.25
C THR A 178 18.34 -8.71 2.53
N GLU A 179 18.36 -9.91 1.95
CA GLU A 179 17.32 -10.91 2.09
C GLU A 179 17.76 -12.04 3.05
N PRO A 180 16.84 -12.83 3.62
CA PRO A 180 17.16 -13.91 4.55
C PRO A 180 17.68 -15.16 3.81
N VAL A 181 18.76 -15.03 3.07
CA VAL A 181 19.37 -16.09 2.26
C VAL A 181 20.86 -16.32 2.62
N GLU A 182 21.32 -17.54 2.47
CA GLU A 182 22.73 -17.92 2.52
C GLU A 182 23.26 -18.09 1.10
N ILE A 183 24.12 -17.16 0.63
CA ILE A 183 24.71 -17.25 -0.71
C ILE A 183 25.80 -18.29 -0.69
N CYS A 184 25.55 -19.47 -1.28
CA CYS A 184 26.47 -20.59 -1.32
C CYS A 184 27.43 -20.53 -2.50
N ASN A 185 26.97 -20.13 -3.69
CA ASN A 185 27.78 -20.06 -4.90
C ASN A 185 27.42 -18.86 -5.77
N TYR A 186 28.45 -18.41 -6.51
CA TYR A 186 28.31 -17.47 -7.62
C TYR A 186 29.15 -18.01 -8.78
N ASP A 187 28.46 -18.52 -9.79
CA ASP A 187 29.08 -19.20 -10.92
C ASP A 187 28.76 -18.49 -12.23
N ILE A 188 29.75 -18.43 -13.11
CA ILE A 188 29.62 -17.90 -14.46
C ILE A 188 29.96 -19.02 -15.43
N ILE A 189 29.04 -19.39 -16.30
CA ILE A 189 29.24 -20.50 -17.25
C ILE A 189 28.88 -20.07 -18.68
N PRO A 190 29.36 -20.82 -19.71
CA PRO A 190 28.92 -20.62 -21.10
C PRO A 190 27.41 -20.83 -21.26
N ASP A 191 26.83 -20.14 -22.25
CA ASP A 191 25.40 -20.16 -22.55
C ASP A 191 25.03 -21.41 -23.38
N GLY A 192 25.20 -22.57 -22.76
CA GLY A 192 24.93 -23.86 -23.38
C GLY A 192 24.02 -24.74 -22.52
N VAL A 193 23.05 -25.43 -23.15
CA VAL A 193 22.09 -26.30 -22.44
C VAL A 193 22.81 -27.33 -21.57
N GLY A 194 23.85 -27.99 -22.06
CA GLY A 194 24.59 -28.98 -21.31
C GLY A 194 25.34 -28.38 -20.09
N SER A 195 25.92 -27.20 -20.24
CA SER A 195 26.61 -26.49 -19.16
C SER A 195 25.63 -26.11 -18.04
N ILE A 196 24.48 -25.58 -18.43
CA ILE A 196 23.41 -25.18 -17.51
C ILE A 196 22.86 -26.39 -16.75
N GLN A 197 22.53 -27.48 -17.47
CA GLN A 197 21.99 -28.70 -16.87
C GLN A 197 23.00 -29.33 -15.87
N ASN A 198 24.28 -29.40 -16.23
CA ASN A 198 25.32 -29.91 -15.35
C ASN A 198 25.48 -29.06 -14.09
N GLN A 199 25.42 -27.73 -14.20
CA GLN A 199 25.56 -26.84 -13.04
C GLN A 199 24.33 -26.92 -12.12
N ILE A 200 23.13 -26.99 -12.69
CA ILE A 200 21.89 -27.18 -11.92
C ILE A 200 21.93 -28.55 -11.20
N ALA A 201 22.37 -29.62 -11.84
CA ALA A 201 22.49 -30.91 -11.20
C ALA A 201 23.44 -30.89 -9.98
N LYS A 202 24.55 -30.13 -10.06
CA LYS A 202 25.44 -29.90 -8.92
C LYS A 202 24.74 -29.13 -7.79
N TYR A 203 23.97 -28.10 -8.12
CA TYR A 203 23.23 -27.34 -7.11
C TYR A 203 22.19 -28.20 -6.38
N ILE A 204 21.45 -29.04 -7.14
CA ILE A 204 20.51 -29.98 -6.56
C ILE A 204 21.22 -30.97 -5.61
N SER A 205 22.36 -31.53 -6.03
CA SER A 205 23.16 -32.45 -5.19
C SER A 205 23.67 -31.79 -3.90
N ASN A 206 23.97 -30.50 -3.94
CA ASN A 206 24.40 -29.71 -2.81
C ASN A 206 23.25 -29.10 -1.98
N LYS A 207 22.01 -29.49 -2.27
CA LYS A 207 20.80 -29.02 -1.58
C LYS A 207 20.66 -27.50 -1.60
N ILE A 208 20.98 -26.87 -2.72
CA ILE A 208 20.65 -25.48 -2.97
C ILE A 208 19.14 -25.39 -3.18
N GLU A 209 18.50 -24.41 -2.58
CA GLU A 209 17.04 -24.26 -2.51
C GLU A 209 16.53 -23.18 -3.45
N LEU A 210 17.35 -22.16 -3.79
CA LEU A 210 17.06 -21.05 -4.70
C LEU A 210 18.26 -20.72 -5.59
#